data_179a912dafad878bd06b7daa9166ee6d
#
_entry.id   179a912dafad878bd06b7daa9166ee6d
#
_cell.length_a   1.000
_cell.length_b   1.000
_cell.length_c   1.000
_cell.angle_alpha   90.00
_cell.angle_beta   90.00
_cell.angle_gamma   90.00
#
_symmetry.space_group_name_H-M   'P 1'
#
loop_
_entity.id
_entity.type
_entity.pdbx_description
1 polymer ?
#
loop_
_entity_poly.entity_id
_entity_poly.type
_entity_poly.pdbx_seq_one_letter_code
_entity_poly.pdbx_strand_id
1 'polypeptide(L)'
;RNNISYIVRYQENKADKLYSALAATFGSCIIYVRSRAKARQIAQEIVQWGFSADFYHAGLSNEEKKDKQDRWKSGEIRIIVATNAFGMGIDKPDVRLVIHLDVPNSLEEYYQEAGRAGRDGKRSYALLLVASKDRGVLNRRISEAFPNKDFIKDVYERLCDFFELRLGGGFDKMFDFNLKLFSTTFGFPELQTYNALKILSGCQYINYLDEVDTLSRIMILVDKTELYQVPGMTQEMDEVLEIILRNYSGFFSEYVFIDEAAISYRYHIPPQLIYDTLLFLNRSHIIHYIPRKRTAYIYFPSSRIERRHIEINKDVYEKGKEQLKNRISAMLDYAYNMDVCREAAILNYFGEKAVESCGHCDVCVSLKNKSPFNKGLFEGIFYMLSIRPRTLKDFADNLSYSQKEIADMLRILADERRIKMAGNLFLMN
;
A
#
# COMPACT_ATOMS: atom_id res chain seq x y z
N ARG A 1 -10.06 -9.37 -17.43
CA ARG A 1 -10.46 -10.78 -17.23
C ARG A 1 -11.97 -10.86 -17.00
N ASN A 2 -12.69 -11.58 -17.84
CA ASN A 2 -14.15 -11.68 -17.80
C ASN A 2 -14.70 -12.40 -16.55
N ASN A 3 -13.85 -13.04 -15.75
CA ASN A 3 -14.24 -13.76 -14.54
C ASN A 3 -14.17 -12.90 -13.28
N ILE A 4 -13.67 -11.67 -13.34
CA ILE A 4 -13.59 -10.76 -12.19
C ILE A 4 -14.73 -9.74 -12.25
N SER A 5 -15.59 -9.71 -11.23
CA SER A 5 -16.55 -8.64 -11.05
C SER A 5 -15.97 -7.51 -10.24
N TYR A 6 -15.81 -6.36 -10.86
CA TYR A 6 -15.39 -5.13 -10.18
C TYR A 6 -16.62 -4.48 -9.51
N ILE A 7 -16.50 -4.22 -8.22
CA ILE A 7 -17.60 -3.70 -7.39
C ILE A 7 -17.07 -2.54 -6.55
N VAL A 8 -17.72 -1.39 -6.63
CA VAL A 8 -17.47 -0.26 -5.73
C VAL A 8 -18.67 -0.08 -4.82
N ARG A 9 -18.43 0.13 -3.52
CA ARG A 9 -19.50 0.40 -2.56
C ARG A 9 -19.13 1.62 -1.73
N TYR A 10 -20.01 2.60 -1.77
CA TYR A 10 -19.95 3.76 -0.89
C TYR A 10 -20.52 3.37 0.48
N GLN A 11 -19.70 3.49 1.51
CA GLN A 11 -20.06 3.08 2.86
C GLN A 11 -19.21 3.84 3.89
N GLU A 12 -19.85 4.65 4.73
CA GLU A 12 -19.14 5.38 5.79
C GLU A 12 -18.61 4.42 6.86
N ASN A 13 -19.41 3.46 7.32
CA ASN A 13 -18.96 2.35 8.16
C ASN A 13 -18.54 1.16 7.28
N LYS A 14 -17.27 1.09 6.95
CA LYS A 14 -16.72 0.02 6.09
C LYS A 14 -16.72 -1.37 6.76
N ALA A 15 -16.78 -1.45 8.11
CA ALA A 15 -16.69 -2.70 8.86
C ALA A 15 -17.89 -3.62 8.58
N ASP A 16 -19.11 -3.08 8.59
CA ASP A 16 -20.32 -3.86 8.33
C ASP A 16 -20.32 -4.46 6.93
N LYS A 17 -19.83 -3.68 5.95
CA LYS A 17 -19.76 -4.15 4.56
C LYS A 17 -18.65 -5.17 4.37
N LEU A 18 -17.52 -4.99 5.07
CA LEU A 18 -16.44 -5.96 5.10
C LEU A 18 -16.93 -7.30 5.65
N TYR A 19 -17.56 -7.29 6.81
CA TYR A 19 -18.16 -8.50 7.41
C TYR A 19 -19.11 -9.21 6.44
N SER A 20 -20.07 -8.46 5.88
CA SER A 20 -21.05 -9.01 4.95
C SER A 20 -20.40 -9.63 3.71
N ALA A 21 -19.36 -9.00 3.16
CA ALA A 21 -18.64 -9.51 2.00
C ALA A 21 -17.87 -10.81 2.32
N LEU A 22 -17.23 -10.87 3.50
CA LEU A 22 -16.51 -12.06 3.96
C LEU A 22 -17.44 -13.23 4.27
N ALA A 23 -18.63 -12.97 4.84
CA ALA A 23 -19.65 -13.98 5.12
C ALA A 23 -20.29 -14.53 3.84
N ALA A 24 -20.50 -13.68 2.84
CA ALA A 24 -21.14 -14.05 1.57
C ALA A 24 -20.22 -14.78 0.57
N THR A 25 -18.89 -14.73 0.77
CA THR A 25 -17.93 -15.26 -0.21
C THR A 25 -17.11 -16.37 0.42
N PHE A 26 -17.11 -17.55 -0.20
CA PHE A 26 -16.25 -18.67 0.21
C PHE A 26 -14.93 -18.65 -0.58
N GLY A 27 -13.85 -19.22 0.01
CA GLY A 27 -12.53 -19.29 -0.59
C GLY A 27 -11.57 -18.20 -0.09
N SER A 28 -10.35 -18.20 -0.63
CA SER A 28 -9.28 -17.32 -0.19
C SER A 28 -9.58 -15.86 -0.49
N CYS A 29 -9.17 -14.99 0.44
CA CYS A 29 -9.40 -13.55 0.36
C CYS A 29 -8.10 -12.77 0.63
N ILE A 30 -7.95 -11.63 -0.08
CA ILE A 30 -6.91 -10.64 0.20
C ILE A 30 -7.62 -9.31 0.52
N ILE A 31 -7.20 -8.65 1.60
CA ILE A 31 -7.69 -7.33 1.99
C ILE A 31 -6.54 -6.35 1.98
N TYR A 32 -6.61 -5.35 1.12
CA TYR A 32 -5.60 -4.31 1.03
C TYR A 32 -5.93 -3.11 1.91
N VAL A 33 -4.91 -2.71 2.70
CA VAL A 33 -4.90 -1.52 3.55
C VAL A 33 -3.58 -0.76 3.40
N ARG A 34 -3.55 0.50 3.82
CA ARG A 34 -2.40 1.36 3.58
C ARG A 34 -1.32 1.33 4.67
N SER A 35 -1.65 1.00 5.91
CA SER A 35 -0.69 1.03 7.00
C SER A 35 -0.47 -0.32 7.64
N ARG A 36 0.76 -0.53 8.16
CA ARG A 36 1.14 -1.75 8.89
C ARG A 36 0.28 -1.94 10.14
N ALA A 37 0.02 -0.85 10.88
CA ALA A 37 -0.82 -0.89 12.08
C ALA A 37 -2.26 -1.29 11.72
N LYS A 38 -2.84 -0.70 10.67
CA LYS A 38 -4.18 -1.04 10.20
C LYS A 38 -4.28 -2.49 9.71
N ALA A 39 -3.23 -3.02 9.06
CA ALA A 39 -3.23 -4.42 8.62
C ALA A 39 -3.37 -5.38 9.82
N ARG A 40 -2.62 -5.13 10.89
CA ARG A 40 -2.70 -5.91 12.13
C ARG A 40 -4.05 -5.76 12.81
N GLN A 41 -4.53 -4.52 12.96
CA GLN A 41 -5.81 -4.23 13.62
C GLN A 41 -6.97 -4.93 12.90
N ILE A 42 -7.11 -4.76 11.59
CA ILE A 42 -8.21 -5.36 10.80
C ILE A 42 -8.12 -6.88 10.82
N ALA A 43 -6.93 -7.49 10.77
CA ALA A 43 -6.79 -8.93 10.89
C ALA A 43 -7.30 -9.44 12.25
N GLN A 44 -6.99 -8.75 13.34
CA GLN A 44 -7.49 -9.07 14.68
C GLN A 44 -9.01 -8.95 14.78
N GLU A 45 -9.59 -7.88 14.23
CA GLU A 45 -11.06 -7.71 14.18
C GLU A 45 -11.73 -8.85 13.41
N ILE A 46 -11.17 -9.26 12.28
CA ILE A 46 -11.70 -10.36 11.45
C ILE A 46 -11.63 -11.70 12.20
N VAL A 47 -10.57 -11.94 12.97
CA VAL A 47 -10.46 -13.13 13.83
C VAL A 47 -11.52 -13.10 14.93
N GLN A 48 -11.81 -11.95 15.54
CA GLN A 48 -12.90 -11.80 16.52
C GLN A 48 -14.27 -12.08 15.91
N TRP A 49 -14.45 -11.85 14.61
CA TRP A 49 -15.67 -12.22 13.89
C TRP A 49 -15.78 -13.72 13.57
N GLY A 50 -14.78 -14.53 13.95
CA GLY A 50 -14.75 -15.98 13.75
C GLY A 50 -14.15 -16.43 12.42
N PHE A 51 -13.49 -15.55 11.67
CA PHE A 51 -12.80 -15.94 10.43
C PHE A 51 -11.32 -16.23 10.67
N SER A 52 -10.76 -17.18 9.92
CA SER A 52 -9.32 -17.44 9.88
C SER A 52 -8.62 -16.32 9.09
N ALA A 53 -7.84 -15.47 9.79
CA ALA A 53 -7.17 -14.32 9.20
C ALA A 53 -5.78 -14.06 9.80
N ASP A 54 -4.89 -13.49 8.98
CA ASP A 54 -3.58 -12.98 9.44
C ASP A 54 -3.22 -11.71 8.65
N PHE A 55 -2.15 -11.02 9.07
CA PHE A 55 -1.68 -9.79 8.45
C PHE A 55 -0.31 -9.96 7.79
N TYR A 56 -0.04 -9.12 6.77
CA TYR A 56 1.22 -9.13 6.04
C TYR A 56 1.67 -7.71 5.66
N HIS A 57 2.94 -7.38 5.91
CA HIS A 57 3.53 -6.10 5.53
C HIS A 57 5.06 -6.18 5.39
N ALA A 58 5.67 -5.19 4.75
CA ALA A 58 7.11 -5.14 4.49
C ALA A 58 7.99 -5.22 5.74
N GLY A 59 7.50 -4.73 6.89
CA GLY A 59 8.24 -4.71 8.16
C GLY A 59 8.30 -6.03 8.93
N LEU A 60 7.73 -7.12 8.40
CA LEU A 60 7.90 -8.48 8.94
C LEU A 60 9.28 -9.02 8.54
N SER A 61 9.84 -9.92 9.37
CA SER A 61 11.04 -10.68 9.01
C SER A 61 10.79 -11.57 7.79
N ASN A 62 11.84 -12.04 7.13
CA ASN A 62 11.70 -12.93 5.98
C ASN A 62 11.05 -14.28 6.36
N GLU A 63 11.34 -14.77 7.57
CA GLU A 63 10.74 -16.00 8.10
C GLU A 63 9.25 -15.83 8.35
N GLU A 64 8.83 -14.75 9.05
CA GLU A 64 7.42 -14.44 9.26
C GLU A 64 6.65 -14.24 7.94
N LYS A 65 7.28 -13.56 6.96
CA LYS A 65 6.69 -13.38 5.62
C LYS A 65 6.43 -14.71 4.94
N LYS A 66 7.41 -15.63 4.99
CA LYS A 66 7.33 -16.94 4.40
C LYS A 66 6.26 -17.79 5.09
N ASP A 67 6.29 -17.87 6.43
CA ASP A 67 5.31 -18.64 7.22
C ASP A 67 3.87 -18.20 6.90
N LYS A 68 3.58 -16.91 7.05
CA LYS A 68 2.24 -16.37 6.79
C LYS A 68 1.78 -16.58 5.34
N GLN A 69 2.69 -16.49 4.38
CA GLN A 69 2.39 -16.74 2.98
C GLN A 69 2.09 -18.21 2.71
N ASP A 70 2.85 -19.13 3.30
CA ASP A 70 2.68 -20.56 3.12
C ASP A 70 1.39 -21.06 3.78
N ARG A 71 1.07 -20.60 4.99
CA ARG A 71 -0.20 -20.88 5.68
C ARG A 71 -1.42 -20.35 4.91
N TRP A 72 -1.30 -19.17 4.28
CA TRP A 72 -2.37 -18.65 3.43
C TRP A 72 -2.48 -19.43 2.10
N LYS A 73 -1.36 -19.85 1.49
CA LYS A 73 -1.34 -20.68 0.28
C LYS A 73 -1.94 -22.06 0.52
N SER A 74 -1.63 -22.69 1.65
CA SER A 74 -2.19 -24.00 2.03
C SER A 74 -3.69 -23.95 2.35
N GLY A 75 -4.23 -22.76 2.65
CA GLY A 75 -5.63 -22.59 3.05
C GLY A 75 -5.86 -22.68 4.56
N GLU A 76 -4.83 -22.89 5.38
CA GLU A 76 -4.91 -22.80 6.84
C GLU A 76 -5.43 -21.41 7.28
N ILE A 77 -4.92 -20.38 6.61
CA ILE A 77 -5.45 -19.01 6.75
C ILE A 77 -6.25 -18.69 5.50
N ARG A 78 -7.54 -18.36 5.67
CA ARG A 78 -8.43 -17.98 4.59
C ARG A 78 -8.18 -16.56 4.10
N ILE A 79 -7.96 -15.62 5.03
CA ILE A 79 -7.94 -14.18 4.77
C ILE A 79 -6.57 -13.61 5.13
N ILE A 80 -5.95 -12.91 4.19
CA ILE A 80 -4.73 -12.13 4.46
C ILE A 80 -5.03 -10.62 4.36
N VAL A 81 -4.75 -9.89 5.43
CA VAL A 81 -4.86 -8.41 5.45
C VAL A 81 -3.48 -7.84 5.22
N ALA A 82 -3.29 -7.11 4.14
CA ALA A 82 -1.96 -6.73 3.71
C ALA A 82 -1.83 -5.28 3.24
N THR A 83 -0.61 -4.77 3.31
CA THR A 83 -0.21 -3.60 2.52
C THR A 83 0.19 -4.05 1.11
N ASN A 84 0.52 -3.10 0.22
CA ASN A 84 1.02 -3.37 -1.14
C ASN A 84 2.26 -4.28 -1.20
N ALA A 85 2.93 -4.51 -0.05
CA ALA A 85 4.04 -5.47 0.06
C ALA A 85 3.62 -6.92 -0.21
N PHE A 86 2.34 -7.25 -0.06
CA PHE A 86 1.79 -8.56 -0.40
C PHE A 86 1.39 -8.58 -1.86
N GLY A 87 2.36 -8.87 -2.73
CA GLY A 87 2.07 -8.73 -4.15
C GLY A 87 3.03 -9.48 -5.07
N MET A 88 4.29 -9.07 -5.15
CA MET A 88 5.24 -9.70 -6.05
C MET A 88 5.45 -11.17 -5.69
N GLY A 89 5.35 -12.06 -6.68
CA GLY A 89 5.57 -13.50 -6.50
C GLY A 89 4.42 -14.28 -5.84
N ILE A 90 3.25 -13.65 -5.59
CA ILE A 90 2.09 -14.38 -5.08
C ILE A 90 1.29 -14.95 -6.26
N ASP A 91 1.29 -16.27 -6.31
CA ASP A 91 0.48 -17.04 -7.25
C ASP A 91 -0.38 -18.05 -6.49
N LYS A 92 -1.62 -17.65 -6.19
CA LYS A 92 -2.67 -18.51 -5.65
C LYS A 92 -3.87 -18.42 -6.58
N PRO A 93 -4.24 -19.53 -7.25
CA PRO A 93 -5.26 -19.49 -8.31
C PRO A 93 -6.68 -19.23 -7.80
N ASP A 94 -6.99 -19.67 -6.59
CA ASP A 94 -8.32 -19.74 -5.99
C ASP A 94 -8.69 -18.54 -5.12
N VAL A 95 -8.10 -17.38 -5.32
CA VAL A 95 -8.51 -16.15 -4.64
C VAL A 95 -9.89 -15.73 -5.15
N ARG A 96 -10.90 -15.81 -4.26
CA ARG A 96 -12.30 -15.50 -4.64
C ARG A 96 -12.65 -14.03 -4.42
N LEU A 97 -11.95 -13.35 -3.53
CA LEU A 97 -12.28 -11.99 -3.14
C LEU A 97 -11.02 -11.17 -2.88
N VAL A 98 -10.92 -10.02 -3.54
CA VAL A 98 -9.93 -8.99 -3.23
C VAL A 98 -10.68 -7.75 -2.77
N ILE A 99 -10.38 -7.26 -1.57
CA ILE A 99 -11.05 -6.09 -0.97
C ILE A 99 -10.03 -4.97 -0.79
N HIS A 100 -10.39 -3.75 -1.19
CA HIS A 100 -9.66 -2.54 -0.86
C HIS A 100 -10.44 -1.75 0.19
N LEU A 101 -9.93 -1.70 1.41
CA LEU A 101 -10.48 -0.87 2.49
C LEU A 101 -10.01 0.59 2.41
N ASP A 102 -8.85 0.80 1.84
CA ASP A 102 -8.30 2.11 1.53
C ASP A 102 -8.18 2.26 0.01
N VAL A 103 -8.58 3.42 -0.49
CA VAL A 103 -8.51 3.69 -1.94
C VAL A 103 -7.04 3.75 -2.38
N PRO A 104 -6.62 2.98 -3.40
CA PRO A 104 -5.28 3.04 -3.98
C PRO A 104 -4.93 4.43 -4.52
N ASN A 105 -3.64 4.72 -4.72
CA ASN A 105 -3.22 6.02 -5.28
C ASN A 105 -3.47 6.11 -6.79
N SER A 106 -3.65 4.98 -7.44
CA SER A 106 -3.80 4.93 -8.89
C SER A 106 -4.59 3.70 -9.33
N LEU A 107 -5.10 3.75 -10.57
CA LEU A 107 -5.76 2.62 -11.20
C LEU A 107 -4.79 1.48 -11.52
N GLU A 108 -3.52 1.76 -11.74
CA GLU A 108 -2.48 0.74 -11.93
C GLU A 108 -2.31 -0.10 -10.67
N GLU A 109 -2.17 0.54 -9.49
CA GLU A 109 -2.11 -0.17 -8.21
C GLU A 109 -3.37 -1.02 -8.01
N TYR A 110 -4.55 -0.41 -8.18
CA TYR A 110 -5.83 -1.09 -8.03
C TYR A 110 -5.95 -2.30 -8.97
N TYR A 111 -5.65 -2.12 -10.26
CA TYR A 111 -5.75 -3.19 -11.26
C TYR A 111 -4.80 -4.35 -10.98
N GLN A 112 -3.56 -4.04 -10.60
CA GLN A 112 -2.55 -5.04 -10.24
C GLN A 112 -2.96 -5.87 -9.03
N GLU A 113 -3.52 -5.21 -8.00
CA GLU A 113 -3.98 -5.85 -6.76
C GLU A 113 -5.28 -6.63 -6.99
N ALA A 114 -6.27 -6.04 -7.63
CA ALA A 114 -7.54 -6.67 -7.99
C ALA A 114 -7.35 -7.86 -8.94
N GLY A 115 -6.38 -7.79 -9.85
CA GLY A 115 -6.02 -8.86 -10.79
C GLY A 115 -5.47 -10.13 -10.16
N ARG A 116 -5.28 -10.17 -8.84
CA ARG A 116 -4.94 -11.41 -8.10
C ARG A 116 -6.13 -12.33 -7.92
N ALA A 117 -7.34 -11.81 -8.05
CA ALA A 117 -8.56 -12.61 -8.00
C ALA A 117 -8.68 -13.53 -9.21
N GLY A 118 -9.18 -14.76 -8.99
CA GLY A 118 -9.65 -15.66 -10.02
C GLY A 118 -8.65 -16.07 -11.09
N ARG A 119 -7.42 -16.36 -10.73
CA ARG A 119 -6.40 -16.82 -11.70
C ARG A 119 -6.73 -18.17 -12.32
N ASP A 120 -7.57 -18.96 -11.65
CA ASP A 120 -8.11 -20.23 -12.14
C ASP A 120 -9.29 -20.09 -13.11
N GLY A 121 -9.64 -18.86 -13.53
CA GLY A 121 -10.75 -18.58 -14.42
C GLY A 121 -12.14 -18.61 -13.78
N LYS A 122 -12.24 -19.02 -12.50
CA LYS A 122 -13.55 -19.06 -11.81
C LYS A 122 -13.99 -17.67 -11.37
N ARG A 123 -15.30 -17.50 -11.23
CA ARG A 123 -15.91 -16.24 -10.78
C ARG A 123 -15.27 -15.73 -9.50
N SER A 124 -14.87 -14.48 -9.52
CA SER A 124 -14.19 -13.81 -8.40
C SER A 124 -14.57 -12.33 -8.35
N TYR A 125 -14.33 -11.70 -7.22
CA TYR A 125 -14.79 -10.35 -6.96
C TYR A 125 -13.64 -9.45 -6.52
N ALA A 126 -13.62 -8.23 -7.05
CA ALA A 126 -12.77 -7.14 -6.62
C ALA A 126 -13.66 -6.04 -6.02
N LEU A 127 -13.66 -5.90 -4.70
CA LEU A 127 -14.50 -4.98 -3.95
C LEU A 127 -13.67 -3.78 -3.47
N LEU A 128 -14.03 -2.58 -3.91
CA LEU A 128 -13.49 -1.32 -3.40
C LEU A 128 -14.51 -0.66 -2.47
N LEU A 129 -14.15 -0.46 -1.21
CA LEU A 129 -14.96 0.25 -0.23
C LEU A 129 -14.51 1.71 -0.14
N VAL A 130 -15.41 2.63 -0.43
CA VAL A 130 -15.15 4.07 -0.42
C VAL A 130 -16.03 4.79 0.60
N ALA A 131 -15.52 5.87 1.19
CA ALA A 131 -16.23 6.75 2.10
C ALA A 131 -15.93 8.22 1.74
N SER A 132 -16.72 9.16 2.25
CA SER A 132 -16.57 10.60 1.99
C SER A 132 -15.15 11.11 2.27
N LYS A 133 -14.56 10.66 3.38
CA LYS A 133 -13.20 11.04 3.82
C LYS A 133 -12.08 10.61 2.88
N ASP A 134 -12.27 9.56 2.07
CA ASP A 134 -11.19 9.01 1.25
C ASP A 134 -10.71 10.00 0.17
N ARG A 135 -11.61 10.84 -0.35
CA ARG A 135 -11.27 11.92 -1.29
C ARG A 135 -10.30 12.91 -0.66
N GLY A 136 -10.58 13.35 0.58
CA GLY A 136 -9.69 14.24 1.32
C GLY A 136 -8.32 13.61 1.65
N VAL A 137 -8.32 12.32 1.99
CA VAL A 137 -7.09 11.56 2.25
C VAL A 137 -6.22 11.49 1.00
N LEU A 138 -6.78 11.16 -0.17
CA LEU A 138 -6.04 11.09 -1.42
C LEU A 138 -5.49 12.45 -1.86
N ASN A 139 -6.26 13.52 -1.73
CA ASN A 139 -5.78 14.86 -2.04
C ASN A 139 -4.63 15.32 -1.11
N ARG A 140 -4.69 14.96 0.18
CA ARG A 140 -3.59 15.23 1.13
C ARG A 140 -2.30 14.54 0.71
N ARG A 141 -2.35 13.34 0.14
CA ARG A 141 -1.15 12.64 -0.35
C ARG A 141 -0.39 13.41 -1.41
N ILE A 142 -1.08 14.22 -2.22
CA ILE A 142 -0.41 15.08 -3.21
C ILE A 142 0.44 16.14 -2.51
N SER A 143 -0.09 16.79 -1.48
CA SER A 143 0.65 17.82 -0.72
C SER A 143 1.74 17.21 0.18
N GLU A 144 1.58 15.98 0.65
CA GLU A 144 2.60 15.25 1.40
C GLU A 144 3.75 14.79 0.49
N ALA A 145 3.43 14.27 -0.72
CA ALA A 145 4.43 13.82 -1.69
C ALA A 145 5.20 14.97 -2.36
N PHE A 146 4.53 16.11 -2.53
CA PHE A 146 5.11 17.33 -3.12
C PHE A 146 4.89 18.52 -2.18
N PRO A 147 5.67 18.62 -1.09
CA PRO A 147 5.65 19.77 -0.19
C PRO A 147 5.93 21.06 -0.95
N ASN A 148 5.58 22.22 -0.39
CA ASN A 148 5.88 23.47 -1.05
C ASN A 148 7.40 23.68 -1.22
N LYS A 149 7.77 24.45 -2.24
CA LYS A 149 9.20 24.63 -2.60
C LYS A 149 10.00 25.31 -1.50
N ASP A 150 9.38 26.19 -0.71
CA ASP A 150 10.06 26.84 0.41
C ASP A 150 10.40 25.83 1.51
N PHE A 151 9.49 24.93 1.83
CA PHE A 151 9.77 23.83 2.76
C PHE A 151 10.91 22.93 2.27
N ILE A 152 10.96 22.59 0.97
CA ILE A 152 12.05 21.80 0.41
C ILE A 152 13.40 22.54 0.56
N LYS A 153 13.43 23.84 0.33
CA LYS A 153 14.61 24.69 0.55
C LYS A 153 14.99 24.76 2.03
N ASP A 154 14.03 24.85 2.92
CA ASP A 154 14.26 24.84 4.38
C ASP A 154 14.88 23.49 4.82
N VAL A 155 14.38 22.36 4.28
CA VAL A 155 14.96 21.04 4.55
C VAL A 155 16.43 20.98 4.12
N TYR A 156 16.78 21.52 2.95
CA TYR A 156 18.18 21.56 2.50
C TYR A 156 19.05 22.41 3.42
N GLU A 157 18.60 23.61 3.78
CA GLU A 157 19.35 24.48 4.71
C GLU A 157 19.59 23.78 6.05
N ARG A 158 18.51 23.27 6.66
CA ARG A 158 18.60 22.55 7.94
C ARG A 158 19.42 21.27 7.85
N LEU A 159 19.43 20.61 6.70
CA LEU A 159 20.29 19.44 6.47
C LEU A 159 21.77 19.84 6.48
N CYS A 160 22.12 20.94 5.83
CA CYS A 160 23.48 21.49 5.86
C CYS A 160 23.89 21.95 7.27
N ASP A 161 22.96 22.57 8.02
CA ASP A 161 23.21 22.98 9.41
C ASP A 161 23.36 21.75 10.33
N PHE A 162 22.59 20.71 10.14
CA PHE A 162 22.65 19.45 10.90
C PHE A 162 24.01 18.76 10.77
N PHE A 163 24.64 18.87 9.60
CA PHE A 163 25.98 18.34 9.34
C PHE A 163 27.09 19.40 9.45
N GLU A 164 26.80 20.57 10.02
CA GLU A 164 27.73 21.66 10.24
C GLU A 164 28.52 22.07 8.97
N LEU A 165 27.91 21.99 7.82
CA LEU A 165 28.51 22.36 6.55
C LEU A 165 28.53 23.88 6.39
N ARG A 166 29.70 24.46 6.11
CA ARG A 166 29.85 25.89 5.76
C ARG A 166 29.48 26.12 4.30
N LEU A 167 29.08 27.35 3.95
CA LEU A 167 28.89 27.73 2.54
C LEU A 167 30.16 27.43 1.72
N GLY A 168 29.96 26.80 0.57
CA GLY A 168 31.07 26.33 -0.27
C GLY A 168 31.75 25.04 0.21
N GLY A 169 31.37 24.50 1.38
CA GLY A 169 31.85 23.23 1.91
C GLY A 169 30.90 22.05 1.61
N GLY A 170 31.32 20.86 1.99
CA GLY A 170 30.48 19.64 1.90
C GLY A 170 30.64 18.84 0.61
N PHE A 171 31.42 19.31 -0.37
CA PHE A 171 31.67 18.55 -1.60
C PHE A 171 32.26 17.17 -1.31
N ASP A 172 31.73 16.15 -1.95
CA ASP A 172 32.13 14.74 -1.87
C ASP A 172 32.08 14.16 -0.43
N LYS A 173 31.18 14.68 0.41
CA LYS A 173 31.01 14.18 1.78
C LYS A 173 29.76 13.32 1.89
N MET A 174 29.89 12.25 2.68
CA MET A 174 28.81 11.33 3.01
C MET A 174 28.64 11.27 4.53
N PHE A 175 27.38 11.25 4.98
CA PHE A 175 27.01 11.23 6.40
C PHE A 175 25.95 10.17 6.67
N ASP A 176 26.07 9.48 7.81
CA ASP A 176 25.00 8.69 8.37
C ASP A 176 23.80 9.61 8.65
N PHE A 177 22.59 9.18 8.30
CA PHE A 177 21.41 10.01 8.47
C PHE A 177 20.27 9.27 9.17
N ASN A 178 19.66 9.93 10.15
CA ASN A 178 18.47 9.45 10.83
C ASN A 178 17.33 10.44 10.58
N LEU A 179 16.42 10.07 9.69
CA LEU A 179 15.26 10.90 9.30
C LEU A 179 14.41 11.32 10.51
N LYS A 180 14.14 10.40 11.43
CA LYS A 180 13.33 10.67 12.60
C LYS A 180 13.99 11.67 13.54
N LEU A 181 15.30 11.49 13.81
CA LEU A 181 16.08 12.42 14.61
C LEU A 181 16.11 13.82 13.98
N PHE A 182 16.42 13.91 12.69
CA PHE A 182 16.44 15.15 11.94
C PHE A 182 15.08 15.86 12.00
N SER A 183 14.01 15.15 11.67
CA SER A 183 12.66 15.70 11.68
C SER A 183 12.24 16.19 13.05
N THR A 184 12.57 15.46 14.13
CA THR A 184 12.29 15.87 15.50
C THR A 184 13.09 17.09 15.91
N THR A 185 14.38 17.16 15.54
CA THR A 185 15.28 18.28 15.85
C THR A 185 14.78 19.62 15.30
N PHE A 186 14.23 19.59 14.08
CA PHE A 186 13.78 20.82 13.41
C PHE A 186 12.25 21.00 13.44
N GLY A 187 11.50 20.09 14.07
CA GLY A 187 10.03 20.16 14.13
C GLY A 187 9.35 19.92 12.77
N PHE A 188 9.98 19.19 11.87
CA PHE A 188 9.46 18.91 10.53
C PHE A 188 8.57 17.66 10.51
N PRO A 189 7.48 17.63 9.70
CA PRO A 189 6.71 16.40 9.47
C PRO A 189 7.55 15.35 8.73
N GLU A 190 7.74 14.17 9.33
CA GLU A 190 8.66 13.13 8.84
C GLU A 190 8.41 12.73 7.38
N LEU A 191 7.13 12.49 7.01
CA LEU A 191 6.77 12.10 5.64
C LEU A 191 7.06 13.20 4.60
N GLN A 192 6.77 14.45 4.92
CA GLN A 192 7.07 15.58 4.03
C GLN A 192 8.58 15.80 3.92
N THR A 193 9.32 15.62 5.01
CA THR A 193 10.79 15.69 5.02
C THR A 193 11.39 14.60 4.15
N TYR A 194 10.92 13.37 4.28
CA TYR A 194 11.32 12.26 3.41
C TYR A 194 11.13 12.59 1.92
N ASN A 195 9.96 13.10 1.56
CA ASN A 195 9.65 13.45 0.18
C ASN A 195 10.48 14.67 -0.30
N ALA A 196 10.74 15.65 0.57
CA ALA A 196 11.62 16.77 0.26
C ALA A 196 13.06 16.29 -0.05
N LEU A 197 13.59 15.35 0.74
CA LEU A 197 14.91 14.73 0.48
C LEU A 197 14.95 13.97 -0.86
N LYS A 198 13.88 13.26 -1.22
CA LYS A 198 13.76 12.60 -2.55
C LYS A 198 13.74 13.63 -3.68
N ILE A 199 13.04 14.75 -3.52
CA ILE A 199 13.02 15.83 -4.52
C ILE A 199 14.39 16.49 -4.63
N LEU A 200 15.06 16.78 -3.52
CA LEU A 200 16.42 17.32 -3.51
C LEU A 200 17.42 16.37 -4.18
N SER A 201 17.25 15.05 -3.98
CA SER A 201 18.04 14.02 -4.68
C SER A 201 17.75 14.03 -6.18
N GLY A 202 16.50 14.12 -6.59
CA GLY A 202 16.12 14.24 -8.00
C GLY A 202 16.65 15.53 -8.65
N CYS A 203 16.84 16.60 -7.87
CA CYS A 203 17.47 17.86 -8.29
C CYS A 203 19.00 17.84 -8.16
N GLN A 204 19.61 16.73 -7.75
CA GLN A 204 21.08 16.53 -7.62
C GLN A 204 21.77 17.43 -6.57
N TYR A 205 21.03 18.00 -5.62
CA TYR A 205 21.63 18.73 -4.50
C TYR A 205 22.21 17.80 -3.44
N ILE A 206 21.62 16.63 -3.30
CA ILE A 206 22.08 15.55 -2.42
C ILE A 206 21.79 14.20 -3.11
N ASN A 207 22.39 13.13 -2.61
CA ASN A 207 21.91 11.77 -2.85
C ASN A 207 21.43 11.19 -1.52
N TYR A 208 20.13 11.02 -1.39
CA TYR A 208 19.52 10.35 -0.25
C TYR A 208 19.38 8.86 -0.53
N LEU A 209 20.20 8.07 0.16
CA LEU A 209 20.20 6.61 0.08
C LEU A 209 19.44 6.07 1.29
N ASP A 210 18.24 5.57 1.02
CA ASP A 210 17.35 5.02 2.03
C ASP A 210 17.85 3.63 2.46
N GLU A 211 18.06 3.44 3.78
CA GLU A 211 18.48 2.17 4.41
C GLU A 211 19.35 1.26 3.53
N VAL A 212 20.60 1.58 3.37
CA VAL A 212 21.57 0.65 2.76
C VAL A 212 21.93 -0.40 3.80
N ASP A 213 21.54 -1.63 3.57
CA ASP A 213 21.96 -2.78 4.35
C ASP A 213 23.41 -3.14 3.93
N THR A 214 24.39 -2.49 4.55
CA THR A 214 25.80 -2.79 4.29
C THR A 214 26.26 -3.88 5.23
N LEU A 215 26.89 -4.94 4.67
CA LEU A 215 27.55 -5.97 5.45
C LEU A 215 28.57 -5.34 6.40
N SER A 216 28.85 -6.01 7.50
CA SER A 216 29.95 -5.64 8.39
C SER A 216 31.28 -5.67 7.64
N ARG A 217 32.24 -4.87 8.05
CA ARG A 217 33.57 -4.83 7.46
C ARG A 217 34.65 -4.77 8.52
N ILE A 218 35.74 -5.44 8.22
CA ILE A 218 36.90 -5.59 9.12
C ILE A 218 38.15 -5.24 8.37
N MET A 219 39.09 -4.58 9.07
CA MET A 219 40.48 -4.43 8.66
C MET A 219 41.37 -4.82 9.84
N ILE A 220 42.42 -5.59 9.63
CA ILE A 220 43.38 -5.97 10.66
C ILE A 220 44.41 -4.84 10.79
N LEU A 221 44.67 -4.40 12.03
CA LEU A 221 45.55 -3.30 12.36
C LEU A 221 46.97 -3.74 12.80
N VAL A 222 47.12 -5.03 13.10
CA VAL A 222 48.33 -5.64 13.65
C VAL A 222 48.99 -6.61 12.65
N ASP A 223 50.21 -7.03 12.89
CA ASP A 223 50.83 -8.06 12.07
C ASP A 223 50.31 -9.48 12.40
N LYS A 224 50.69 -10.48 11.57
CA LYS A 224 50.26 -11.86 11.76
C LYS A 224 50.65 -12.46 13.10
N THR A 225 51.79 -12.05 13.67
CA THR A 225 52.32 -12.62 14.90
C THR A 225 51.50 -12.14 16.09
N GLU A 226 51.18 -10.87 16.11
CA GLU A 226 50.35 -10.25 17.16
C GLU A 226 48.90 -10.74 17.15
N LEU A 227 48.37 -11.04 15.95
CA LEU A 227 47.01 -11.50 15.76
C LEU A 227 46.71 -12.83 16.50
N TYR A 228 47.73 -13.72 16.63
CA TYR A 228 47.58 -15.00 17.33
C TYR A 228 47.96 -14.95 18.80
N GLN A 229 48.32 -13.81 19.35
CA GLN A 229 48.75 -13.62 20.75
C GLN A 229 47.93 -12.57 21.49
N VAL A 230 46.63 -12.50 21.20
CA VAL A 230 45.73 -11.51 21.79
C VAL A 230 45.39 -11.91 23.24
N PRO A 231 45.84 -11.13 24.25
CA PRO A 231 45.56 -11.46 25.65
C PRO A 231 44.08 -11.41 25.95
N GLY A 232 43.58 -12.42 26.68
CA GLY A 232 42.20 -12.46 27.14
C GLY A 232 41.15 -13.02 26.14
N MET A 233 41.59 -13.54 25.00
CA MET A 233 40.71 -14.33 24.12
C MET A 233 40.35 -15.67 24.74
N THR A 234 39.09 -16.07 24.59
CA THR A 234 38.64 -17.43 24.92
C THR A 234 38.86 -18.36 23.72
N GLN A 235 38.88 -19.66 23.97
CA GLN A 235 39.00 -20.65 22.88
C GLN A 235 37.89 -20.49 21.83
N GLU A 236 36.66 -20.18 22.26
CA GLU A 236 35.54 -19.91 21.35
C GLU A 236 35.74 -18.68 20.48
N MET A 237 36.34 -17.61 21.03
CA MET A 237 36.68 -16.40 20.27
C MET A 237 37.80 -16.67 19.25
N ASP A 238 38.81 -17.49 19.61
CA ASP A 238 39.86 -17.92 18.69
C ASP A 238 39.27 -18.71 17.51
N GLU A 239 38.34 -19.62 17.74
CA GLU A 239 37.63 -20.35 16.70
C GLU A 239 36.87 -19.42 15.73
N VAL A 240 36.18 -18.42 16.27
CA VAL A 240 35.48 -17.40 15.44
C VAL A 240 36.47 -16.64 14.57
N LEU A 241 37.60 -16.19 15.12
CA LEU A 241 38.61 -15.47 14.38
C LEU A 241 39.23 -16.34 13.27
N GLU A 242 39.55 -17.60 13.57
CA GLU A 242 40.08 -18.54 12.57
C GLU A 242 39.07 -18.76 11.43
N ILE A 243 37.80 -18.93 11.74
CA ILE A 243 36.75 -19.12 10.73
C ILE A 243 36.65 -17.89 9.81
N ILE A 244 36.71 -16.69 10.38
CA ILE A 244 36.69 -15.43 9.60
C ILE A 244 37.90 -15.40 8.67
N LEU A 245 39.11 -15.64 9.19
CA LEU A 245 40.35 -15.62 8.41
C LEU A 245 40.40 -16.66 7.29
N ARG A 246 39.76 -17.82 7.48
CA ARG A 246 39.67 -18.88 6.44
C ARG A 246 38.68 -18.58 5.33
N ASN A 247 37.58 -17.85 5.63
CA ASN A 247 36.52 -17.61 4.65
C ASN A 247 36.72 -16.32 3.83
N TYR A 248 37.54 -15.41 4.32
CA TYR A 248 37.77 -14.12 3.67
C TYR A 248 39.28 -13.83 3.58
N SER A 249 39.66 -12.97 2.65
CA SER A 249 41.06 -12.58 2.43
C SER A 249 41.18 -11.07 2.19
N GLY A 250 42.39 -10.52 2.38
CA GLY A 250 42.63 -9.09 2.13
C GLY A 250 42.64 -8.18 3.36
N PHE A 251 42.35 -8.69 4.54
CA PHE A 251 42.17 -7.94 5.79
C PHE A 251 43.34 -7.02 6.20
N PHE A 252 44.57 -7.33 5.80
CA PHE A 252 45.77 -6.59 6.19
C PHE A 252 46.03 -5.35 5.33
N SER A 253 45.33 -5.24 4.19
CA SER A 253 45.55 -4.14 3.24
C SER A 253 44.33 -3.25 3.05
N GLU A 254 43.15 -3.78 3.23
CA GLU A 254 41.87 -3.08 2.99
C GLU A 254 40.73 -3.60 3.88
N TYR A 255 39.61 -2.88 3.89
CA TYR A 255 38.40 -3.35 4.56
C TYR A 255 37.77 -4.48 3.77
N VAL A 256 37.57 -5.60 4.44
CA VAL A 256 36.89 -6.77 3.89
C VAL A 256 35.47 -6.84 4.44
N PHE A 257 34.49 -6.99 3.54
CA PHE A 257 33.09 -7.22 3.93
C PHE A 257 32.90 -8.65 4.41
N ILE A 258 32.25 -8.79 5.56
CA ILE A 258 31.91 -10.09 6.15
C ILE A 258 30.41 -10.23 6.36
N ASP A 259 29.88 -11.42 6.14
CA ASP A 259 28.49 -11.77 6.43
C ASP A 259 28.44 -12.63 7.70
N GLU A 260 28.21 -11.99 8.84
CA GLU A 260 28.11 -12.63 10.16
C GLU A 260 26.98 -13.64 10.23
N ALA A 261 25.85 -13.38 9.53
CA ALA A 261 24.74 -14.29 9.50
C ALA A 261 25.07 -15.56 8.71
N ALA A 262 25.80 -15.45 7.60
CA ALA A 262 26.27 -16.60 6.83
C ALA A 262 27.29 -17.44 7.60
N ILE A 263 28.19 -16.79 8.37
CA ILE A 263 29.12 -17.48 9.27
C ILE A 263 28.36 -18.24 10.34
N SER A 264 27.45 -17.57 11.05
CA SER A 264 26.62 -18.16 12.09
C SER A 264 25.87 -19.39 11.58
N TYR A 265 25.21 -19.28 10.44
CA TYR A 265 24.45 -20.37 9.83
C TYR A 265 25.34 -21.56 9.41
N ARG A 266 26.45 -21.29 8.73
CA ARG A 266 27.34 -22.33 8.19
C ARG A 266 28.07 -23.11 9.25
N TYR A 267 28.52 -22.44 10.33
CA TYR A 267 29.36 -23.02 11.37
C TYR A 267 28.61 -23.29 12.67
N HIS A 268 27.30 -23.04 12.69
CA HIS A 268 26.43 -23.19 13.87
C HIS A 268 26.91 -22.41 15.11
N ILE A 269 27.52 -21.24 14.89
CA ILE A 269 27.99 -20.34 15.94
C ILE A 269 26.89 -19.37 16.31
N PRO A 270 26.62 -19.11 17.62
CA PRO A 270 25.68 -18.08 18.02
C PRO A 270 26.06 -16.70 17.45
N PRO A 271 25.12 -15.95 16.83
CA PRO A 271 25.40 -14.62 16.27
C PRO A 271 26.02 -13.66 17.30
N GLN A 272 25.58 -13.75 18.56
CA GLN A 272 26.08 -12.92 19.65
C GLN A 272 27.58 -13.17 19.91
N LEU A 273 28.03 -14.42 19.86
CA LEU A 273 29.45 -14.76 20.06
C LEU A 273 30.33 -14.14 18.98
N ILE A 274 29.88 -14.18 17.70
CA ILE A 274 30.59 -13.54 16.59
C ILE A 274 30.70 -12.05 16.84
N TYR A 275 29.58 -11.39 17.17
CA TYR A 275 29.54 -9.97 17.44
C TYR A 275 30.43 -9.55 18.64
N ASP A 276 30.35 -10.28 19.76
CA ASP A 276 31.14 -10.01 20.96
C ASP A 276 32.65 -10.21 20.69
N THR A 277 33.03 -11.22 19.92
CA THR A 277 34.41 -11.45 19.49
C THR A 277 34.95 -10.29 18.68
N LEU A 278 34.17 -9.83 17.67
CA LEU A 278 34.57 -8.69 16.83
C LEU A 278 34.68 -7.39 17.64
N LEU A 279 33.78 -7.15 18.58
CA LEU A 279 33.85 -6.02 19.51
C LEU A 279 35.06 -6.09 20.42
N PHE A 280 35.38 -7.28 20.97
CA PHE A 280 36.55 -7.49 21.81
C PHE A 280 37.84 -7.17 21.04
N LEU A 281 37.99 -7.75 19.82
CA LEU A 281 39.18 -7.49 18.98
C LEU A 281 39.29 -6.01 18.57
N ASN A 282 38.15 -5.36 18.32
CA ASN A 282 38.14 -3.92 18.00
C ASN A 282 38.59 -3.06 19.21
N ARG A 283 38.11 -3.38 20.42
CA ARG A 283 38.52 -2.70 21.65
C ARG A 283 40.00 -2.92 22.02
N SER A 284 40.52 -4.09 21.66
CA SER A 284 41.92 -4.45 21.85
C SER A 284 42.81 -3.87 20.75
N HIS A 285 42.26 -3.06 19.82
CA HIS A 285 42.98 -2.48 18.67
C HIS A 285 43.68 -3.50 17.76
N ILE A 286 43.19 -4.73 17.72
CA ILE A 286 43.67 -5.79 16.83
C ILE A 286 43.03 -5.65 15.44
N ILE A 287 41.76 -5.29 15.42
CA ILE A 287 41.00 -5.02 14.19
C ILE A 287 40.31 -3.66 14.27
N HIS A 288 40.00 -3.10 13.10
CA HIS A 288 38.99 -2.05 13.00
C HIS A 288 37.71 -2.70 12.46
N TYR A 289 36.70 -2.82 13.30
CA TYR A 289 35.43 -3.42 13.01
C TYR A 289 34.34 -2.37 12.86
N ILE A 290 33.69 -2.37 11.71
CA ILE A 290 32.53 -1.54 11.43
C ILE A 290 31.34 -2.49 11.30
N PRO A 291 30.44 -2.54 12.31
CA PRO A 291 29.31 -3.46 12.30
C PRO A 291 28.30 -3.12 11.20
N ARG A 292 27.54 -4.13 10.78
CA ARG A 292 26.40 -3.99 9.88
C ARG A 292 25.47 -2.91 10.38
N LYS A 293 25.27 -1.88 9.59
CA LYS A 293 24.34 -0.81 9.89
C LYS A 293 23.24 -0.78 8.83
N ARG A 294 22.00 -0.73 9.27
CA ARG A 294 20.88 -0.29 8.46
C ARG A 294 20.66 1.19 8.73
N THR A 295 21.47 2.04 8.10
CA THR A 295 21.32 3.48 8.21
C THR A 295 21.12 4.07 6.82
N ALA A 296 20.26 5.07 6.74
CA ALA A 296 20.22 5.91 5.56
C ALA A 296 21.47 6.80 5.51
N TYR A 297 21.84 7.22 4.31
CA TYR A 297 22.98 8.12 4.07
C TYR A 297 22.54 9.33 3.27
N ILE A 298 23.17 10.46 3.59
CA ILE A 298 23.14 11.67 2.76
C ILE A 298 24.54 11.88 2.19
N TYR A 299 24.64 11.91 0.86
CA TYR A 299 25.84 12.26 0.14
C TYR A 299 25.65 13.60 -0.56
N PHE A 300 26.64 14.49 -0.45
CA PHE A 300 26.66 15.79 -1.09
C PHE A 300 27.55 15.75 -2.34
N PRO A 301 26.99 15.65 -3.56
CA PRO A 301 27.76 15.64 -4.81
C PRO A 301 28.33 17.02 -5.16
N SER A 302 27.88 18.08 -4.49
CA SER A 302 28.31 19.47 -4.69
C SER A 302 28.44 20.19 -3.37
N SER A 303 29.18 21.32 -3.37
CA SER A 303 29.33 22.19 -2.21
C SER A 303 27.98 22.83 -1.81
N ARG A 304 27.83 23.12 -0.50
CA ARG A 304 26.67 23.88 0.03
C ARG A 304 26.51 25.20 -0.69
N ILE A 305 25.34 25.48 -1.21
CA ILE A 305 24.95 26.77 -1.81
C ILE A 305 23.96 27.50 -0.91
N GLU A 306 23.82 28.81 -1.13
CA GLU A 306 22.83 29.62 -0.43
C GLU A 306 21.41 29.25 -0.87
N ARG A 307 20.45 29.34 0.06
CA ARG A 307 19.03 29.07 -0.16
C ARG A 307 18.44 29.75 -1.41
N ARG A 308 18.82 31.01 -1.67
CA ARG A 308 18.31 31.78 -2.82
C ARG A 308 18.70 31.18 -4.17
N HIS A 309 19.78 30.41 -4.22
CA HIS A 309 20.29 29.76 -5.43
C HIS A 309 19.75 28.33 -5.62
N ILE A 310 18.92 27.83 -4.67
CA ILE A 310 18.31 26.52 -4.80
C ILE A 310 17.15 26.62 -5.79
N GLU A 311 17.29 25.97 -6.93
CA GLU A 311 16.24 25.86 -7.95
C GLU A 311 15.66 24.44 -7.95
N ILE A 312 14.36 24.33 -7.73
CA ILE A 312 13.68 23.04 -7.80
C ILE A 312 13.28 22.78 -9.25
N ASN A 313 13.90 21.76 -9.83
CA ASN A 313 13.70 21.39 -11.23
C ASN A 313 12.22 21.11 -11.53
N LYS A 314 11.71 21.74 -12.60
CA LYS A 314 10.31 21.62 -13.04
C LYS A 314 9.96 20.18 -13.41
N ASP A 315 10.88 19.45 -14.03
CA ASP A 315 10.63 18.07 -14.44
C ASP A 315 10.48 17.14 -13.22
N VAL A 316 11.25 17.38 -12.16
CA VAL A 316 11.19 16.61 -10.92
C VAL A 316 9.93 16.97 -10.12
N TYR A 317 9.62 18.26 -9.97
CA TYR A 317 8.56 18.72 -9.07
C TYR A 317 7.21 18.88 -9.79
N GLU A 318 7.11 19.77 -10.79
CA GLU A 318 5.82 20.08 -11.43
C GLU A 318 5.28 18.89 -12.21
N LYS A 319 6.10 18.23 -13.05
CA LYS A 319 5.67 17.07 -13.81
C LYS A 319 5.35 15.88 -12.91
N GLY A 320 6.17 15.62 -11.90
CA GLY A 320 5.92 14.57 -10.91
C GLY A 320 4.61 14.80 -10.13
N LYS A 321 4.38 16.03 -9.70
CA LYS A 321 3.15 16.44 -9.00
C LYS A 321 1.92 16.30 -9.88
N GLU A 322 2.01 16.73 -11.13
CA GLU A 322 0.91 16.62 -12.09
C GLU A 322 0.59 15.16 -12.41
N GLN A 323 1.61 14.33 -12.64
CA GLN A 323 1.43 12.90 -12.86
C GLN A 323 0.73 12.22 -11.67
N LEU A 324 1.16 12.52 -10.43
CA LEU A 324 0.50 11.98 -9.24
C LEU A 324 -0.95 12.47 -9.13
N LYS A 325 -1.19 13.77 -9.39
CA LYS A 325 -2.52 14.37 -9.39
C LYS A 325 -3.43 13.68 -10.42
N ASN A 326 -2.95 13.47 -11.63
CA ASN A 326 -3.72 12.81 -12.70
C ASN A 326 -4.07 11.35 -12.35
N ARG A 327 -3.11 10.59 -11.77
CA ARG A 327 -3.36 9.23 -11.29
C ARG A 327 -4.40 9.19 -10.17
N ILE A 328 -4.30 10.09 -9.19
CA ILE A 328 -5.26 10.19 -8.09
C ILE A 328 -6.64 10.61 -8.62
N SER A 329 -6.70 11.58 -9.54
CA SER A 329 -7.96 11.99 -10.17
C SER A 329 -8.63 10.83 -10.88
N ALA A 330 -7.90 10.10 -11.73
CA ALA A 330 -8.43 8.93 -12.43
C ALA A 330 -8.95 7.85 -11.45
N MET A 331 -8.25 7.62 -10.33
CA MET A 331 -8.70 6.68 -9.31
C MET A 331 -9.96 7.18 -8.58
N LEU A 332 -10.06 8.48 -8.28
CA LEU A 332 -11.24 9.09 -7.70
C LEU A 332 -12.44 9.04 -8.67
N ASP A 333 -12.20 9.34 -9.94
CA ASP A 333 -13.25 9.26 -10.96
C ASP A 333 -13.78 7.82 -11.09
N TYR A 334 -12.89 6.84 -11.11
CA TYR A 334 -13.27 5.43 -11.07
C TYR A 334 -14.07 5.07 -9.81
N ALA A 335 -13.64 5.53 -8.66
CA ALA A 335 -14.24 5.17 -7.38
C ALA A 335 -15.63 5.79 -7.16
N TYR A 336 -15.86 7.01 -7.67
CA TYR A 336 -17.08 7.77 -7.38
C TYR A 336 -18.02 7.94 -8.58
N ASN A 337 -17.59 7.65 -9.81
CA ASN A 337 -18.47 7.66 -10.96
C ASN A 337 -19.29 6.36 -11.00
N MET A 338 -20.63 6.51 -10.99
CA MET A 338 -21.57 5.39 -11.00
C MET A 338 -22.24 5.15 -12.37
N ASP A 339 -21.84 5.91 -13.40
CA ASP A 339 -22.49 5.87 -14.71
C ASP A 339 -21.70 5.06 -15.75
N VAL A 340 -20.41 4.83 -15.51
CA VAL A 340 -19.50 4.13 -16.42
C VAL A 340 -19.24 2.71 -15.94
N CYS A 341 -19.34 1.73 -16.85
CA CYS A 341 -18.97 0.35 -16.59
C CYS A 341 -17.53 0.28 -16.00
N ARG A 342 -17.35 -0.44 -14.90
CA ARG A 342 -16.05 -0.53 -14.19
C ARG A 342 -14.94 -1.10 -15.05
N GLU A 343 -15.22 -2.13 -15.81
CA GLU A 343 -14.24 -2.73 -16.72
C GLU A 343 -13.91 -1.79 -17.88
N ALA A 344 -14.93 -1.13 -18.45
CA ALA A 344 -14.72 -0.13 -19.49
C ALA A 344 -13.85 1.04 -19.00
N ALA A 345 -14.08 1.53 -17.80
CA ALA A 345 -13.27 2.60 -17.20
C ALA A 345 -11.80 2.19 -17.07
N ILE A 346 -11.52 0.96 -16.62
CA ILE A 346 -10.16 0.42 -16.51
C ILE A 346 -9.51 0.29 -17.90
N LEU A 347 -10.21 -0.34 -18.87
CA LEU A 347 -9.66 -0.55 -20.22
C LEU A 347 -9.36 0.78 -20.91
N ASN A 348 -10.28 1.75 -20.83
CA ASN A 348 -10.07 3.09 -21.38
C ASN A 348 -8.85 3.80 -20.75
N TYR A 349 -8.66 3.65 -19.44
CA TYR A 349 -7.49 4.22 -18.77
C TYR A 349 -6.17 3.67 -19.31
N PHE A 350 -6.12 2.37 -19.64
CA PHE A 350 -4.94 1.73 -20.24
C PHE A 350 -4.85 1.88 -21.76
N GLY A 351 -5.77 2.63 -22.38
CA GLY A 351 -5.75 2.89 -23.82
C GLY A 351 -6.29 1.74 -24.68
N GLU A 352 -6.97 0.77 -24.08
CA GLU A 352 -7.64 -0.30 -24.80
C GLU A 352 -9.07 0.12 -25.21
N LYS A 353 -9.54 -0.36 -26.35
CA LYS A 353 -10.94 -0.14 -26.77
C LYS A 353 -11.87 -0.88 -25.81
N ALA A 354 -12.62 -0.13 -25.03
CA ALA A 354 -13.55 -0.68 -24.06
C ALA A 354 -14.80 -1.25 -24.74
N VAL A 355 -15.29 -2.37 -24.19
CA VAL A 355 -16.67 -2.83 -24.41
C VAL A 355 -17.60 -1.86 -23.68
N GLU A 356 -18.70 -1.44 -24.28
CA GLU A 356 -19.65 -0.50 -23.65
C GLU A 356 -20.15 -0.99 -22.27
N SER A 357 -20.28 -2.31 -22.09
CA SER A 357 -20.79 -2.93 -20.87
C SER A 357 -20.21 -4.34 -20.66
N CYS A 358 -19.60 -4.60 -19.50
CA CYS A 358 -19.18 -5.95 -19.14
C CYS A 358 -20.31 -6.86 -18.67
N GLY A 359 -21.46 -6.30 -18.29
CA GLY A 359 -22.66 -7.03 -17.87
C GLY A 359 -22.61 -7.57 -16.43
N HIS A 360 -21.50 -7.48 -15.71
CA HIS A 360 -21.32 -8.14 -14.40
C HIS A 360 -20.68 -7.27 -13.30
N CYS A 361 -20.26 -6.05 -13.59
CA CYS A 361 -19.84 -5.10 -12.54
C CYS A 361 -21.08 -4.49 -11.85
N ASP A 362 -20.84 -3.79 -10.74
CA ASP A 362 -21.91 -3.16 -9.96
C ASP A 362 -22.77 -2.19 -10.79
N VAL A 363 -22.15 -1.39 -11.66
CA VAL A 363 -22.84 -0.45 -12.55
C VAL A 363 -23.71 -1.18 -13.55
N CYS A 364 -23.15 -2.16 -14.26
CA CYS A 364 -23.92 -2.92 -15.27
C CYS A 364 -25.09 -3.69 -14.67
N VAL A 365 -24.89 -4.27 -13.48
CA VAL A 365 -25.98 -4.98 -12.75
C VAL A 365 -27.04 -3.99 -12.29
N SER A 366 -26.67 -2.81 -11.79
CA SER A 366 -27.63 -1.81 -11.36
C SER A 366 -28.43 -1.24 -12.54
N LEU A 367 -27.80 -1.06 -13.70
CA LEU A 367 -28.49 -0.64 -14.92
C LEU A 367 -29.48 -1.69 -15.45
N LYS A 368 -29.12 -2.97 -15.35
CA LYS A 368 -30.05 -4.07 -15.69
C LYS A 368 -31.23 -4.15 -14.72
N ASN A 369 -30.99 -3.87 -13.43
CA ASN A 369 -32.03 -3.90 -12.39
C ASN A 369 -32.83 -2.59 -12.32
N LYS A 370 -32.32 -1.49 -12.88
CA LYS A 370 -33.13 -0.32 -13.19
C LYS A 370 -33.98 -0.75 -14.39
N SER A 371 -35.14 -1.33 -14.10
CA SER A 371 -36.26 -1.39 -15.08
C SER A 371 -36.31 0.00 -15.71
N PRO A 372 -36.32 0.13 -17.06
CA PRO A 372 -36.42 1.46 -17.65
C PRO A 372 -37.64 2.11 -17.00
N PHE A 373 -37.45 3.30 -16.42
CA PHE A 373 -38.55 4.07 -15.84
C PHE A 373 -39.56 4.22 -16.99
N ASN A 374 -40.54 3.31 -16.99
CA ASN A 374 -41.53 3.28 -18.08
C ASN A 374 -42.48 4.45 -17.85
N LYS A 375 -42.18 5.55 -18.56
CA LYS A 375 -42.95 6.78 -18.44
C LYS A 375 -44.44 6.53 -18.68
N GLY A 376 -44.79 5.66 -19.61
CA GLY A 376 -46.17 5.27 -19.86
C GLY A 376 -46.83 4.50 -18.70
N LEU A 377 -46.08 3.58 -18.07
CA LEU A 377 -46.53 2.86 -16.88
C LEU A 377 -46.70 3.81 -15.68
N PHE A 378 -45.72 4.71 -15.49
CA PHE A 378 -45.79 5.73 -14.46
C PHE A 378 -47.01 6.64 -14.62
N GLU A 379 -47.21 7.22 -15.81
CA GLU A 379 -48.35 8.09 -16.12
C GLU A 379 -49.68 7.33 -15.98
N GLY A 380 -49.75 6.07 -16.39
CA GLY A 380 -50.91 5.21 -16.24
C GLY A 380 -51.26 4.94 -14.77
N ILE A 381 -50.28 4.63 -13.94
CA ILE A 381 -50.44 4.42 -12.48
C ILE A 381 -50.95 5.71 -11.83
N PHE A 382 -50.30 6.86 -12.10
CA PHE A 382 -50.71 8.15 -11.54
C PHE A 382 -52.12 8.56 -11.98
N TYR A 383 -52.47 8.38 -13.25
CA TYR A 383 -53.80 8.66 -13.76
C TYR A 383 -54.85 7.82 -13.04
N MET A 384 -54.61 6.50 -12.88
CA MET A 384 -55.56 5.63 -12.19
C MET A 384 -55.71 5.97 -10.70
N LEU A 385 -54.63 6.36 -10.03
CA LEU A 385 -54.64 6.77 -8.60
C LEU A 385 -55.26 8.14 -8.38
N SER A 386 -55.18 9.05 -9.36
CA SER A 386 -55.86 10.37 -9.29
C SER A 386 -57.38 10.27 -9.28
N ILE A 387 -57.94 9.17 -9.79
CA ILE A 387 -59.38 8.93 -9.84
C ILE A 387 -59.85 8.29 -8.52
N ARG A 388 -59.19 7.25 -8.06
CA ARG A 388 -59.51 6.54 -6.80
C ARG A 388 -58.39 5.60 -6.38
N PRO A 389 -58.31 5.18 -5.11
CA PRO A 389 -57.40 4.12 -4.66
C PRO A 389 -57.58 2.83 -5.48
N ARG A 390 -56.44 2.10 -5.72
CA ARG A 390 -56.43 0.91 -6.56
C ARG A 390 -55.66 -0.24 -5.90
N THR A 391 -56.04 -1.45 -6.22
CA THR A 391 -55.29 -2.66 -5.90
C THR A 391 -54.26 -2.97 -6.99
N LEU A 392 -53.27 -3.83 -6.70
CA LEU A 392 -52.32 -4.33 -7.71
C LEU A 392 -53.06 -5.01 -8.88
N LYS A 393 -54.18 -5.71 -8.60
CA LYS A 393 -54.99 -6.36 -9.60
C LYS A 393 -55.67 -5.34 -10.53
N ASP A 394 -56.18 -4.23 -9.99
CA ASP A 394 -56.79 -3.16 -10.80
C ASP A 394 -55.83 -2.58 -11.81
N PHE A 395 -54.54 -2.43 -11.46
CA PHE A 395 -53.52 -1.98 -12.40
C PHE A 395 -53.24 -3.04 -13.45
N ALA A 396 -53.11 -4.32 -13.04
CA ALA A 396 -52.81 -5.40 -13.98
C ALA A 396 -53.95 -5.62 -15.01
N ASP A 397 -55.20 -5.40 -14.60
CA ASP A 397 -56.37 -5.54 -15.48
C ASP A 397 -56.55 -4.36 -16.46
N ASN A 398 -55.99 -3.20 -16.17
CA ASN A 398 -56.19 -1.94 -16.95
C ASN A 398 -54.94 -1.40 -17.64
N LEU A 399 -53.76 -1.89 -17.33
CA LEU A 399 -52.51 -1.47 -17.92
C LEU A 399 -51.87 -2.63 -18.71
N SER A 400 -51.40 -2.36 -19.90
CA SER A 400 -50.78 -3.38 -20.79
C SER A 400 -49.32 -3.66 -20.38
N TYR A 401 -49.08 -3.94 -19.09
CA TYR A 401 -47.77 -4.24 -18.52
C TYR A 401 -47.84 -5.50 -17.66
N SER A 402 -46.73 -6.19 -17.51
CA SER A 402 -46.71 -7.39 -16.64
C SER A 402 -46.94 -6.99 -15.17
N GLN A 403 -47.56 -7.88 -14.41
CA GLN A 403 -47.81 -7.68 -12.99
C GLN A 403 -46.51 -7.39 -12.19
N LYS A 404 -45.39 -7.95 -12.65
CA LYS A 404 -44.07 -7.71 -12.06
C LYS A 404 -43.62 -6.28 -12.31
N GLU A 405 -43.70 -5.76 -13.53
CA GLU A 405 -43.33 -4.38 -13.85
C GLU A 405 -44.17 -3.37 -13.09
N ILE A 406 -45.47 -3.63 -12.96
CA ILE A 406 -46.40 -2.80 -12.17
C ILE A 406 -45.99 -2.82 -10.68
N ALA A 407 -45.75 -4.00 -10.10
CA ALA A 407 -45.34 -4.14 -8.70
C ALA A 407 -44.00 -3.44 -8.41
N ASP A 408 -43.01 -3.58 -9.30
CA ASP A 408 -41.71 -2.92 -9.16
C ASP A 408 -41.86 -1.38 -9.23
N MET A 409 -42.71 -0.85 -10.12
CA MET A 409 -42.98 0.58 -10.22
C MET A 409 -43.71 1.11 -8.98
N LEU A 410 -44.72 0.42 -8.49
CA LEU A 410 -45.45 0.77 -7.27
C LEU A 410 -44.54 0.79 -6.05
N ARG A 411 -43.60 -0.13 -5.96
CA ARG A 411 -42.56 -0.16 -4.90
C ARG A 411 -41.68 1.05 -4.96
N ILE A 412 -41.15 1.40 -6.15
CA ILE A 412 -40.32 2.59 -6.35
C ILE A 412 -41.11 3.85 -5.93
N LEU A 413 -42.36 3.99 -6.34
CA LEU A 413 -43.18 5.14 -6.00
C LEU A 413 -43.51 5.23 -4.50
N ALA A 414 -43.65 4.10 -3.81
CA ALA A 414 -43.83 4.06 -2.37
C ALA A 414 -42.53 4.45 -1.63
N ASP A 415 -41.37 3.97 -2.08
CA ASP A 415 -40.05 4.30 -1.52
C ASP A 415 -39.75 5.79 -1.72
N GLU A 416 -40.16 6.40 -2.85
CA GLU A 416 -40.10 7.82 -3.11
C GLU A 416 -41.14 8.66 -2.35
N ARG A 417 -42.00 8.03 -1.55
CA ARG A 417 -43.12 8.65 -0.83
C ARG A 417 -44.14 9.39 -1.73
N ARG A 418 -44.25 9.00 -2.97
CA ARG A 418 -45.20 9.57 -3.90
C ARG A 418 -46.61 8.94 -3.77
N ILE A 419 -46.60 7.69 -3.35
CA ILE A 419 -47.81 6.94 -3.04
C ILE A 419 -47.65 6.28 -1.67
N LYS A 420 -48.77 5.92 -1.05
CA LYS A 420 -48.83 5.12 0.19
C LYS A 420 -49.67 3.90 0.01
N MET A 421 -49.41 2.88 0.81
CA MET A 421 -50.19 1.66 0.85
C MET A 421 -51.02 1.60 2.13
N ALA A 422 -52.33 1.36 1.99
CA ALA A 422 -53.23 1.15 3.11
C ALA A 422 -53.97 -0.19 2.90
N GLY A 423 -53.55 -1.23 3.61
CA GLY A 423 -53.97 -2.60 3.34
C GLY A 423 -53.52 -3.05 1.95
N ASN A 424 -54.42 -3.46 1.08
CA ASN A 424 -54.16 -3.87 -0.29
C ASN A 424 -54.37 -2.75 -1.33
N LEU A 425 -54.62 -1.52 -0.87
CA LEU A 425 -54.90 -0.35 -1.72
C LEU A 425 -53.66 0.59 -1.78
N PHE A 426 -53.35 1.06 -2.99
CA PHE A 426 -52.40 2.12 -3.25
C PHE A 426 -53.16 3.44 -3.41
N LEU A 427 -52.60 4.50 -2.81
CA LEU A 427 -53.18 5.85 -2.80
C LEU A 427 -52.10 6.88 -3.12
N MET A 428 -52.49 8.01 -3.67
CA MET A 428 -51.64 9.19 -3.75
C MET A 428 -51.31 9.69 -2.34
N ASN A 429 -50.13 10.17 -2.16
CA ASN A 429 -49.71 10.82 -0.91
C ASN A 429 -50.31 12.20 -0.79
#